data_124ff1f765757f75e866d8ed2d857ca7
#
_entry.id   124ff1f765757f75e866d8ed2d857ca7
#
_cell.length_a   1.000
_cell.length_b   1.000
_cell.length_c   1.000
_cell.angle_alpha   90.00
_cell.angle_beta   90.00
_cell.angle_gamma   90.00
#
_symmetry.space_group_name_H-M   'P 1'
#
loop_
_entity.id
_entity.type
_entity.pdbx_description
1 polymer ?
#
loop_
_entity_poly.entity_id
_entity_poly.type
_entity_poly.pdbx_seq_one_letter_code
_entity_poly.pdbx_strand_id
1 'polypeptide(L)'
;KGPVVQVKNYDGEIQVDSDKAEHLSYDGPMAVLVDRFSASASEIVAGALQDYGRAVIIGDNSTHGKGSVQTVVEMKRFLPQLAKDDVKSGAAKITIQKFYLPDGSSTQLKGVVSDIVLPSVDEFLPIGESDLPHALVWDKIHTSSFHGQPIDRRVLTRLQLLSEERQKNLPEFAFVHRYIDWFKDRQAQKLVSLNLEERRKQKEADDAFRKETKTERNELAKNDYAFKEFRLGAPLPPRIVAKASSSKADGTPDDDADDPDEDANADAYGKVDISLREALRIVDDAIVLGQDHEYWASDHAPLTVAAKG
;
A
#
# COMPACT_ATOMS: atom_id res chain seq x y z
N LYS A 1 -9.69 7.83 19.89
CA LYS A 1 -10.59 7.11 20.79
C LYS A 1 -11.93 6.88 20.11
N GLY A 2 -12.43 5.65 20.11
CA GLY A 2 -13.70 5.28 19.51
C GLY A 2 -13.61 4.08 18.59
N PRO A 3 -14.69 3.74 17.85
CA PRO A 3 -14.73 2.63 16.91
C PRO A 3 -13.62 2.67 15.88
N VAL A 4 -12.96 1.54 15.68
CA VAL A 4 -11.91 1.38 14.66
C VAL A 4 -12.39 0.45 13.55
N VAL A 5 -13.11 -0.59 13.91
CA VAL A 5 -13.63 -1.59 12.98
C VAL A 5 -14.89 -2.22 13.52
N GLN A 6 -15.80 -2.58 12.64
CA GLN A 6 -17.00 -3.37 12.91
C GLN A 6 -16.84 -4.74 12.26
N VAL A 7 -17.03 -5.81 13.01
CA VAL A 7 -16.90 -7.20 12.53
C VAL A 7 -18.26 -7.86 12.56
N LYS A 8 -18.70 -8.36 11.41
CA LYS A 8 -20.01 -9.04 11.27
C LYS A 8 -19.82 -10.53 11.08
N ASN A 9 -20.43 -11.31 11.96
CA ASN A 9 -20.48 -12.75 11.89
C ASN A 9 -21.47 -13.23 10.80
N TYR A 10 -21.42 -14.52 10.47
CA TYR A 10 -22.32 -15.16 9.51
C TYR A 10 -23.80 -15.15 9.97
N ASP A 11 -24.05 -15.12 11.28
CA ASP A 11 -25.39 -15.05 11.90
C ASP A 11 -25.96 -13.62 11.94
N GLY A 12 -25.16 -12.63 11.50
CA GLY A 12 -25.57 -11.23 11.45
C GLY A 12 -25.20 -10.41 12.68
N GLU A 13 -24.64 -11.02 13.74
CA GLU A 13 -24.14 -10.29 14.89
C GLU A 13 -22.98 -9.37 14.49
N ILE A 14 -23.00 -8.14 15.02
CA ILE A 14 -21.97 -7.12 14.76
C ILE A 14 -21.26 -6.79 16.06
N GLN A 15 -19.96 -7.02 16.08
CA GLN A 15 -19.05 -6.59 17.15
C GLN A 15 -18.32 -5.33 16.71
N VAL A 16 -18.22 -4.33 17.59
CA VAL A 16 -17.49 -3.08 17.36
C VAL A 16 -16.24 -3.07 18.22
N ASP A 17 -15.08 -3.08 17.55
CA ASP A 17 -13.80 -2.95 18.23
C ASP A 17 -13.36 -1.48 18.23
N SER A 18 -13.02 -0.98 19.41
CA SER A 18 -12.76 0.44 19.65
C SER A 18 -11.45 0.66 20.37
N ASP A 19 -10.77 1.74 20.00
CA ASP A 19 -9.68 2.28 20.81
C ASP A 19 -10.23 2.94 22.08
N LYS A 20 -9.73 2.47 23.23
CA LYS A 20 -10.10 2.92 24.57
C LYS A 20 -9.03 3.80 25.22
N ALA A 21 -7.94 4.08 24.51
CA ALA A 21 -6.85 4.90 25.04
C ALA A 21 -7.38 6.27 25.50
N GLU A 22 -6.93 6.71 26.67
CA GLU A 22 -7.33 8.00 27.21
C GLU A 22 -6.53 9.16 26.61
N HIS A 23 -5.33 8.87 26.12
CA HIS A 23 -4.39 9.84 25.59
C HIS A 23 -4.12 9.60 24.11
N LEU A 24 -4.00 10.70 23.36
CA LEU A 24 -3.48 10.66 22.01
C LEU A 24 -1.97 10.38 22.05
N SER A 25 -1.52 9.40 21.28
CA SER A 25 -0.07 9.16 21.10
C SER A 25 0.58 10.20 20.22
N TYR A 26 -0.17 10.76 19.26
CA TYR A 26 0.28 11.79 18.35
C TYR A 26 -0.91 12.61 17.84
N ASP A 27 -0.84 13.93 17.92
CA ASP A 27 -1.86 14.89 17.53
C ASP A 27 -1.44 15.80 16.35
N GLY A 28 -0.21 15.66 15.87
CA GLY A 28 0.33 16.44 14.77
C GLY A 28 -0.20 16.02 13.38
N PRO A 29 0.28 16.68 12.31
CA PRO A 29 -0.05 16.34 10.93
C PRO A 29 0.25 14.89 10.60
N MET A 30 -0.64 14.21 9.88
CA MET A 30 -0.50 12.80 9.54
C MET A 30 -0.96 12.52 8.11
N ALA A 31 -0.13 11.79 7.39
CA ALA A 31 -0.49 11.14 6.14
C ALA A 31 -0.22 9.65 6.24
N VAL A 32 -1.00 8.85 5.52
CA VAL A 32 -0.81 7.40 5.40
C VAL A 32 -0.56 7.07 3.95
N LEU A 33 0.61 6.50 3.67
CA LEU A 33 0.93 5.97 2.35
C LEU A 33 0.32 4.58 2.20
N VAL A 34 -0.37 4.35 1.10
CA VAL A 34 -1.01 3.08 0.76
C VAL A 34 -0.73 2.70 -0.70
N ASP A 35 -0.77 1.42 -0.97
CA ASP A 35 -0.61 0.84 -2.28
C ASP A 35 -1.62 -0.30 -2.51
N ARG A 36 -1.62 -0.91 -3.69
CA ARG A 36 -2.47 -2.06 -4.01
C ARG A 36 -2.16 -3.32 -3.19
N PHE A 37 -0.99 -3.39 -2.54
CA PHE A 37 -0.63 -4.49 -1.63
C PHE A 37 -1.09 -4.25 -0.20
N SER A 38 -1.46 -3.03 0.14
CA SER A 38 -2.02 -2.68 1.44
C SER A 38 -3.39 -3.36 1.60
N ALA A 39 -3.47 -4.37 2.48
CA ALA A 39 -4.65 -5.23 2.59
C ALA A 39 -5.10 -5.47 4.03
N SER A 40 -6.37 -5.79 4.22
CA SER A 40 -6.93 -6.29 5.49
C SER A 40 -6.72 -5.31 6.66
N ALA A 41 -5.88 -5.63 7.65
CA ALA A 41 -5.63 -4.76 8.80
C ALA A 41 -5.08 -3.38 8.41
N SER A 42 -4.27 -3.30 7.35
CA SER A 42 -3.79 -2.02 6.81
C SER A 42 -4.94 -1.16 6.30
N GLU A 43 -5.95 -1.79 5.69
CA GLU A 43 -7.16 -1.12 5.21
C GLU A 43 -8.04 -0.65 6.36
N ILE A 44 -8.10 -1.42 7.45
CA ILE A 44 -8.81 -1.01 8.68
C ILE A 44 -8.18 0.26 9.25
N VAL A 45 -6.83 0.30 9.35
CA VAL A 45 -6.12 1.46 9.90
C VAL A 45 -6.29 2.67 8.99
N ALA A 46 -6.04 2.53 7.68
CA ALA A 46 -6.14 3.63 6.73
C ALA A 46 -7.57 4.18 6.65
N GLY A 47 -8.57 3.29 6.53
CA GLY A 47 -9.97 3.69 6.43
C GLY A 47 -10.51 4.32 7.71
N ALA A 48 -10.16 3.79 8.89
CA ALA A 48 -10.54 4.40 10.15
C ALA A 48 -9.95 5.81 10.29
N LEU A 49 -8.66 6.00 9.97
CA LEU A 49 -8.03 7.33 10.02
C LEU A 49 -8.66 8.31 9.02
N GLN A 50 -9.08 7.82 7.84
CA GLN A 50 -9.80 8.60 6.85
C GLN A 50 -11.20 9.01 7.35
N ASP A 51 -11.98 8.08 7.89
CA ASP A 51 -13.31 8.34 8.44
C ASP A 51 -13.29 9.38 9.57
N TYR A 52 -12.26 9.32 10.41
CA TYR A 52 -12.04 10.31 11.47
C TYR A 52 -11.48 11.65 10.95
N GLY A 53 -11.11 11.75 9.67
CA GLY A 53 -10.40 12.91 9.15
C GLY A 53 -9.05 13.15 9.83
N ARG A 54 -8.45 12.07 10.36
CA ARG A 54 -7.20 12.17 11.15
C ARG A 54 -5.95 12.18 10.28
N ALA A 55 -6.02 11.57 9.11
CA ALA A 55 -4.91 11.50 8.17
C ALA A 55 -5.40 11.68 6.73
N VAL A 56 -4.52 12.23 5.87
CA VAL A 56 -4.69 12.20 4.41
C VAL A 56 -4.17 10.86 3.91
N ILE A 57 -4.96 10.15 3.12
CA ILE A 57 -4.58 8.88 2.50
C ILE A 57 -3.99 9.18 1.13
N ILE A 58 -2.75 8.76 0.91
CA ILE A 58 -1.96 9.08 -0.28
C ILE A 58 -1.42 7.77 -0.88
N GLY A 59 -1.44 7.63 -2.18
CA GLY A 59 -0.83 6.48 -2.84
C GLY A 59 -1.57 6.03 -4.09
N ASP A 60 -1.69 4.72 -4.30
CA ASP A 60 -2.43 4.15 -5.42
C ASP A 60 -3.90 4.54 -5.39
N ASN A 61 -4.65 4.34 -6.48
CA ASN A 61 -6.07 4.68 -6.55
C ASN A 61 -6.88 4.10 -5.38
N SER A 62 -6.52 2.91 -4.94
CA SER A 62 -7.09 2.26 -3.76
C SER A 62 -6.17 1.18 -3.22
N THR A 63 -6.43 0.73 -2.00
CA THR A 63 -5.81 -0.46 -1.42
C THR A 63 -6.35 -1.75 -2.05
N HIS A 64 -5.91 -2.92 -1.57
CA HIS A 64 -6.24 -4.24 -2.12
C HIS A 64 -7.75 -4.52 -2.24
N GLY A 65 -8.54 -4.13 -1.25
CA GLY A 65 -9.99 -4.38 -1.24
C GLY A 65 -10.42 -5.65 -0.49
N LYS A 66 -9.63 -6.12 0.48
CA LYS A 66 -10.00 -7.29 1.28
C LYS A 66 -10.84 -6.87 2.48
N GLY A 67 -12.14 -7.19 2.48
CA GLY A 67 -13.10 -6.92 3.56
C GLY A 67 -13.54 -8.17 4.34
N SER A 68 -12.79 -9.28 4.24
CA SER A 68 -13.16 -10.56 4.84
C SER A 68 -12.13 -11.06 5.84
N VAL A 69 -12.62 -11.73 6.89
CA VAL A 69 -11.80 -12.47 7.86
C VAL A 69 -11.82 -13.94 7.52
N GLN A 70 -10.63 -14.53 7.39
CA GLN A 70 -10.46 -15.93 7.03
C GLN A 70 -9.73 -16.69 8.12
N THR A 71 -10.09 -17.97 8.30
CA THR A 71 -9.40 -18.90 9.18
C THR A 71 -8.95 -20.13 8.41
N VAL A 72 -7.85 -20.73 8.85
CA VAL A 72 -7.35 -22.00 8.31
C VAL A 72 -7.83 -23.10 9.26
N VAL A 73 -8.60 -24.04 8.72
CA VAL A 73 -9.16 -25.16 9.46
C VAL A 73 -8.55 -26.44 8.95
N GLU A 74 -7.87 -27.17 9.84
CA GLU A 74 -7.32 -28.50 9.52
C GLU A 74 -8.46 -29.50 9.30
N MET A 75 -8.44 -30.21 8.18
CA MET A 75 -9.49 -31.18 7.85
C MET A 75 -9.54 -32.36 8.83
N LYS A 76 -8.44 -32.64 9.54
CA LYS A 76 -8.40 -33.64 10.62
C LYS A 76 -9.48 -33.42 11.70
N ARG A 77 -9.86 -32.17 11.95
CA ARG A 77 -10.88 -31.82 12.95
C ARG A 77 -12.28 -32.33 12.57
N PHE A 78 -12.58 -32.39 11.27
CA PHE A 78 -13.91 -32.77 10.77
C PHE A 78 -13.97 -34.23 10.31
N LEU A 79 -12.81 -34.84 10.05
CA LEU A 79 -12.71 -36.21 9.56
C LEU A 79 -11.79 -37.04 10.47
N PRO A 80 -12.27 -37.41 11.67
CA PRO A 80 -11.46 -38.19 12.62
C PRO A 80 -10.91 -39.52 12.05
N GLN A 81 -11.60 -40.05 11.05
CA GLN A 81 -11.18 -41.28 10.37
C GLN A 81 -9.90 -41.07 9.54
N LEU A 82 -9.60 -39.83 9.12
CA LEU A 82 -8.38 -39.44 8.44
C LEU A 82 -7.27 -38.97 9.40
N ALA A 83 -7.55 -38.95 10.70
CA ALA A 83 -6.63 -38.52 11.75
C ALA A 83 -5.54 -39.56 12.10
N LYS A 84 -5.34 -40.56 11.27
CA LYS A 84 -4.16 -41.45 11.38
C LYS A 84 -2.90 -40.64 11.12
N ASP A 85 -1.89 -40.83 11.96
CA ASP A 85 -0.67 -40.01 12.01
C ASP A 85 0.08 -39.83 10.67
N ASP A 86 -0.13 -40.75 9.75
CA ASP A 86 0.54 -40.74 8.44
C ASP A 86 -0.26 -40.07 7.30
N VAL A 87 -1.50 -39.62 7.56
CA VAL A 87 -2.35 -39.03 6.51
C VAL A 87 -2.27 -37.52 6.56
N LYS A 88 -1.68 -36.90 5.51
CA LYS A 88 -1.75 -35.44 5.28
C LYS A 88 -3.14 -35.09 4.80
N SER A 89 -4.04 -34.78 5.71
CA SER A 89 -5.45 -34.46 5.42
C SER A 89 -5.66 -33.08 4.80
N GLY A 90 -4.61 -32.24 4.77
CA GLY A 90 -4.72 -30.86 4.29
C GLY A 90 -5.48 -29.93 5.24
N ALA A 91 -5.68 -28.70 4.79
CA ALA A 91 -6.44 -27.68 5.48
C ALA A 91 -7.30 -26.89 4.49
N ALA A 92 -8.43 -26.35 4.95
CA ALA A 92 -9.28 -25.44 4.20
C ALA A 92 -9.16 -24.03 4.78
N LYS A 93 -8.96 -23.04 3.90
CA LYS A 93 -9.03 -21.63 4.27
C LYS A 93 -10.47 -21.15 3.98
N ILE A 94 -11.21 -20.80 5.03
CA ILE A 94 -12.62 -20.43 4.94
C ILE A 94 -12.85 -19.02 5.45
N THR A 95 -13.75 -18.28 4.81
CA THR A 95 -14.21 -16.97 5.28
C THR A 95 -15.24 -17.19 6.39
N ILE A 96 -15.03 -16.54 7.54
CA ILE A 96 -15.88 -16.68 8.73
C ILE A 96 -16.60 -15.39 9.09
N GLN A 97 -16.10 -14.23 8.72
CA GLN A 97 -16.63 -12.92 9.05
C GLN A 97 -16.33 -11.92 7.94
N LYS A 98 -17.06 -10.80 7.94
CA LYS A 98 -16.72 -9.58 7.19
C LYS A 98 -16.40 -8.47 8.18
N PHE A 99 -15.53 -7.54 7.77
CA PHE A 99 -15.28 -6.33 8.52
C PHE A 99 -15.69 -5.07 7.75
N TYR A 100 -15.95 -4.01 8.50
CA TYR A 100 -16.44 -2.73 8.00
C TYR A 100 -15.75 -1.60 8.75
N LEU A 101 -15.58 -0.48 8.08
CA LEU A 101 -15.03 0.74 8.65
C LEU A 101 -16.02 1.38 9.64
N PRO A 102 -15.60 2.39 10.42
CA PRO A 102 -16.50 3.11 11.34
C PRO A 102 -17.74 3.67 10.68
N ASP A 103 -17.66 4.15 9.43
CA ASP A 103 -18.81 4.65 8.65
C ASP A 103 -19.78 3.55 8.19
N GLY A 104 -19.43 2.29 8.41
CA GLY A 104 -20.18 1.10 8.00
C GLY A 104 -19.85 0.58 6.59
N SER A 105 -18.98 1.20 5.84
CA SER A 105 -18.57 0.74 4.51
C SER A 105 -17.63 -0.46 4.61
N SER A 106 -17.81 -1.45 3.71
CA SER A 106 -16.84 -2.52 3.55
C SER A 106 -15.68 -2.08 2.68
N THR A 107 -14.47 -2.57 2.95
CA THR A 107 -13.33 -2.45 2.04
C THR A 107 -13.38 -3.46 0.90
N GLN A 108 -14.27 -4.47 0.98
CA GLN A 108 -14.37 -5.56 0.01
C GLN A 108 -14.49 -5.03 -1.43
N LEU A 109 -13.66 -5.49 -2.34
CA LEU A 109 -13.53 -5.11 -3.75
C LEU A 109 -13.05 -3.68 -4.02
N LYS A 110 -13.37 -2.72 -3.15
CA LYS A 110 -13.11 -1.30 -3.36
C LYS A 110 -11.82 -0.82 -2.70
N GLY A 111 -11.42 -1.45 -1.62
CA GLY A 111 -10.34 -0.96 -0.78
C GLY A 111 -10.69 0.36 -0.08
N VAL A 112 -9.67 0.99 0.46
CA VAL A 112 -9.67 2.37 0.90
C VAL A 112 -9.20 3.22 -0.28
N VAL A 113 -10.03 4.15 -0.73
CA VAL A 113 -9.71 5.04 -1.85
C VAL A 113 -8.81 6.16 -1.35
N SER A 114 -7.69 6.39 -2.02
CA SER A 114 -6.76 7.46 -1.65
C SER A 114 -7.39 8.84 -1.84
N ASP A 115 -7.14 9.74 -0.90
CA ASP A 115 -7.52 11.16 -1.02
C ASP A 115 -6.68 11.87 -2.09
N ILE A 116 -5.40 11.45 -2.23
CA ILE A 116 -4.48 11.97 -3.25
C ILE A 116 -3.80 10.78 -3.92
N VAL A 117 -4.02 10.67 -5.22
CA VAL A 117 -3.49 9.55 -6.02
C VAL A 117 -2.12 9.90 -6.58
N LEU A 118 -1.19 8.97 -6.43
CA LEU A 118 0.14 9.00 -7.05
C LEU A 118 0.24 7.96 -8.18
N PRO A 119 0.99 8.26 -9.24
CA PRO A 119 1.17 7.31 -10.33
C PRO A 119 2.00 6.11 -9.88
N SER A 120 1.53 4.89 -10.18
CA SER A 120 2.18 3.63 -9.81
C SER A 120 1.98 2.57 -10.90
N VAL A 121 2.91 1.63 -11.00
CA VAL A 121 2.77 0.44 -11.85
C VAL A 121 1.76 -0.56 -11.27
N ASP A 122 1.55 -0.54 -9.97
CA ASP A 122 0.70 -1.50 -9.27
C ASP A 122 -0.76 -1.39 -9.68
N GLU A 123 -1.17 -0.21 -10.20
CA GLU A 123 -2.50 -0.01 -10.78
C GLU A 123 -2.79 -0.94 -11.98
N PHE A 124 -1.73 -1.39 -12.66
CA PHE A 124 -1.83 -2.24 -13.86
C PHE A 124 -1.60 -3.72 -13.57
N LEU A 125 -1.40 -4.07 -12.30
CA LEU A 125 -1.25 -5.45 -11.83
C LEU A 125 -2.59 -6.03 -11.39
N PRO A 126 -2.86 -7.32 -11.66
CA PRO A 126 -4.08 -7.99 -11.21
C PRO A 126 -3.93 -8.47 -9.74
N ILE A 127 -3.76 -7.53 -8.82
CA ILE A 127 -3.45 -7.80 -7.40
C ILE A 127 -4.57 -7.43 -6.43
N GLY A 128 -5.69 -6.87 -6.93
CA GLY A 128 -6.83 -6.52 -6.09
C GLY A 128 -7.74 -7.69 -5.76
N GLU A 129 -8.54 -7.57 -4.71
CA GLU A 129 -9.60 -8.54 -4.38
C GLU A 129 -10.60 -8.71 -5.54
N SER A 130 -10.80 -7.65 -6.35
CA SER A 130 -11.64 -7.66 -7.55
C SER A 130 -11.14 -8.59 -8.64
N ASP A 131 -9.84 -8.93 -8.63
CA ASP A 131 -9.21 -9.82 -9.61
C ASP A 131 -9.33 -11.30 -9.22
N LEU A 132 -9.78 -11.57 -7.99
CA LEU A 132 -9.95 -12.92 -7.49
C LEU A 132 -11.25 -13.55 -8.03
N PRO A 133 -11.20 -14.81 -8.48
CA PRO A 133 -12.43 -15.52 -8.85
C PRO A 133 -13.32 -15.70 -7.61
N HIS A 134 -14.62 -15.42 -7.76
CA HIS A 134 -15.62 -15.59 -6.70
C HIS A 134 -15.41 -14.70 -5.46
N ALA A 135 -14.79 -13.54 -5.62
CA ALA A 135 -14.70 -12.57 -4.54
C ALA A 135 -16.09 -12.19 -4.00
N LEU A 136 -16.19 -11.99 -2.69
CA LEU A 136 -17.44 -11.59 -2.05
C LEU A 136 -17.85 -10.20 -2.54
N VAL A 137 -19.16 -9.97 -2.67
CA VAL A 137 -19.69 -8.67 -3.08
C VAL A 137 -19.52 -7.63 -1.99
N TRP A 138 -19.32 -6.39 -2.44
CA TRP A 138 -19.30 -5.23 -1.56
C TRP A 138 -20.68 -5.00 -0.93
N ASP A 139 -20.70 -4.64 0.34
CA ASP A 139 -21.90 -4.22 1.05
C ASP A 139 -21.58 -3.15 2.10
N LYS A 140 -22.60 -2.64 2.77
CA LYS A 140 -22.51 -1.63 3.81
C LYS A 140 -23.44 -2.01 4.96
N ILE A 141 -23.02 -1.70 6.18
CA ILE A 141 -23.83 -1.81 7.41
C ILE A 141 -24.10 -0.42 8.00
N HIS A 142 -24.78 -0.36 9.12
CA HIS A 142 -25.01 0.90 9.83
C HIS A 142 -23.68 1.50 10.31
N THR A 143 -23.57 2.83 10.19
CA THR A 143 -22.48 3.58 10.79
C THR A 143 -22.42 3.34 12.29
N SER A 144 -21.23 3.10 12.83
CA SER A 144 -21.00 3.02 14.26
C SER A 144 -21.17 4.40 14.94
N SER A 145 -21.33 4.41 16.26
CA SER A 145 -21.38 5.69 16.99
C SER A 145 -19.96 6.23 17.16
N PHE A 146 -19.52 7.11 16.25
CA PHE A 146 -18.23 7.78 16.34
C PHE A 146 -18.36 9.28 16.01
N HIS A 147 -17.41 10.08 16.49
CA HIS A 147 -17.34 11.51 16.31
C HIS A 147 -16.18 11.88 15.38
N GLY A 148 -16.20 11.37 14.16
CA GLY A 148 -15.26 11.71 13.11
C GLY A 148 -15.94 12.53 12.02
N GLN A 149 -15.16 13.39 11.38
CA GLN A 149 -15.56 14.07 10.16
C GLN A 149 -14.41 13.96 9.16
N PRO A 150 -14.66 13.49 7.93
CA PRO A 150 -13.65 13.49 6.89
C PRO A 150 -13.05 14.89 6.69
N ILE A 151 -11.82 14.95 6.20
CA ILE A 151 -11.16 16.21 5.87
C ILE A 151 -12.00 16.99 4.84
N ASP A 152 -12.08 18.31 5.01
CA ASP A 152 -12.86 19.18 4.11
C ASP A 152 -12.42 18.96 2.65
N ARG A 153 -13.41 18.73 1.79
CA ARG A 153 -13.17 18.44 0.37
C ARG A 153 -12.43 19.57 -0.35
N ARG A 154 -12.60 20.83 0.05
CA ARG A 154 -11.88 21.97 -0.53
C ARG A 154 -10.39 21.87 -0.28
N VAL A 155 -10.01 21.45 0.93
CA VAL A 155 -8.61 21.21 1.31
C VAL A 155 -8.03 20.08 0.49
N LEU A 156 -8.71 18.93 0.46
CA LEU A 156 -8.25 17.76 -0.33
C LEU A 156 -8.11 18.15 -1.81
N THR A 157 -9.07 18.88 -2.37
CA THR A 157 -9.00 19.35 -3.77
C THR A 157 -7.78 20.25 -3.98
N ARG A 158 -7.47 21.14 -3.04
CA ARG A 158 -6.30 22.02 -3.17
C ARG A 158 -5.00 21.25 -3.09
N LEU A 159 -4.87 20.33 -2.14
CA LEU A 159 -3.71 19.45 -2.01
C LEU A 159 -3.51 18.58 -3.27
N GLN A 160 -4.61 18.02 -3.79
CA GLN A 160 -4.59 17.25 -5.03
C GLN A 160 -4.08 18.08 -6.21
N LEU A 161 -4.57 19.29 -6.40
CA LEU A 161 -4.12 20.19 -7.49
C LEU A 161 -2.64 20.53 -7.38
N LEU A 162 -2.14 20.79 -6.16
CA LEU A 162 -0.72 21.06 -5.94
C LEU A 162 0.14 19.84 -6.26
N SER A 163 -0.29 18.66 -5.85
CA SER A 163 0.40 17.40 -6.17
C SER A 163 0.36 17.10 -7.67
N GLU A 164 -0.79 17.26 -8.34
CA GLU A 164 -0.89 17.07 -9.79
C GLU A 164 0.00 18.03 -10.58
N GLU A 165 0.18 19.27 -10.11
CA GLU A 165 1.11 20.21 -10.73
C GLU A 165 2.56 19.71 -10.61
N ARG A 166 2.96 19.20 -9.45
CA ARG A 166 4.28 18.60 -9.25
C ARG A 166 4.46 17.33 -10.08
N GLN A 167 3.45 16.47 -10.13
CA GLN A 167 3.48 15.24 -10.94
C GLN A 167 3.66 15.53 -12.44
N LYS A 168 3.21 16.67 -12.93
CA LYS A 168 3.40 17.10 -14.33
C LYS A 168 4.78 17.70 -14.59
N ASN A 169 5.37 18.37 -13.60
CA ASN A 169 6.53 19.25 -13.83
C ASN A 169 7.84 18.69 -13.26
N LEU A 170 7.80 17.79 -12.29
CA LEU A 170 9.02 17.31 -11.65
C LEU A 170 9.65 16.11 -12.38
N PRO A 171 10.98 16.05 -12.48
CA PRO A 171 11.70 15.01 -13.22
C PRO A 171 11.49 13.61 -12.64
N GLU A 172 11.32 13.48 -11.31
CA GLU A 172 11.03 12.20 -10.66
C GLU A 172 9.70 11.59 -11.14
N PHE A 173 8.69 12.39 -11.43
CA PHE A 173 7.43 11.89 -11.97
C PHE A 173 7.54 11.59 -13.47
N ALA A 174 8.33 12.33 -14.22
CA ALA A 174 8.63 11.97 -15.60
C ALA A 174 9.30 10.58 -15.67
N PHE A 175 10.19 10.29 -14.73
CA PHE A 175 10.76 8.94 -14.55
C PHE A 175 9.69 7.89 -14.27
N VAL A 176 8.79 8.13 -13.30
CA VAL A 176 7.69 7.19 -12.95
C VAL A 176 6.79 6.93 -14.14
N HIS A 177 6.35 7.96 -14.86
CA HIS A 177 5.49 7.81 -16.03
C HIS A 177 6.15 6.99 -17.13
N ARG A 178 7.43 7.23 -17.42
CA ARG A 178 8.18 6.45 -18.41
C ARG A 178 8.31 4.98 -18.00
N TYR A 179 8.52 4.72 -16.71
CA TYR A 179 8.55 3.34 -16.18
C TYR A 179 7.18 2.66 -16.31
N ILE A 180 6.09 3.35 -16.00
CA ILE A 180 4.72 2.87 -16.18
C ILE A 180 4.45 2.54 -17.65
N ASP A 181 4.82 3.42 -18.59
CA ASP A 181 4.60 3.20 -20.02
C ASP A 181 5.36 1.97 -20.52
N TRP A 182 6.63 1.83 -20.12
CA TRP A 182 7.40 0.63 -20.42
C TRP A 182 6.75 -0.64 -19.87
N PHE A 183 6.26 -0.59 -18.63
CA PHE A 183 5.56 -1.72 -17.99
C PHE A 183 4.29 -2.09 -18.76
N LYS A 184 3.47 -1.12 -19.13
CA LYS A 184 2.26 -1.34 -19.95
C LYS A 184 2.57 -2.00 -21.28
N ASP A 185 3.61 -1.53 -21.96
CA ASP A 185 4.04 -2.10 -23.23
C ASP A 185 4.46 -3.57 -23.07
N ARG A 186 5.15 -3.88 -21.98
CA ARG A 186 5.50 -5.27 -21.64
C ARG A 186 4.29 -6.13 -21.34
N GLN A 187 3.38 -5.65 -20.52
CA GLN A 187 2.16 -6.36 -20.17
C GLN A 187 1.24 -6.58 -21.38
N ALA A 188 1.23 -5.68 -22.34
CA ALA A 188 0.48 -5.83 -23.60
C ALA A 188 1.04 -6.94 -24.50
N GLN A 189 2.30 -7.32 -24.35
CA GLN A 189 2.94 -8.39 -25.12
C GLN A 189 2.51 -9.77 -24.60
N LYS A 190 1.35 -10.22 -25.03
CA LYS A 190 0.80 -11.55 -24.65
C LYS A 190 1.50 -12.73 -25.33
N LEU A 191 2.29 -12.49 -26.37
CA LEU A 191 2.97 -13.51 -27.15
C LEU A 191 4.47 -13.33 -27.03
N VAL A 192 5.15 -14.43 -26.82
CA VAL A 192 6.62 -14.49 -26.76
C VAL A 192 7.12 -15.16 -28.03
N SER A 193 8.02 -14.51 -28.76
CA SER A 193 8.63 -15.10 -29.96
C SER A 193 9.48 -16.32 -29.59
N LEU A 194 9.37 -17.38 -30.38
CA LEU A 194 10.26 -18.54 -30.30
C LEU A 194 11.56 -18.34 -31.10
N ASN A 195 11.68 -17.26 -31.84
CA ASN A 195 12.90 -16.92 -32.59
C ASN A 195 13.98 -16.40 -31.64
N LEU A 196 15.13 -17.07 -31.62
CA LEU A 196 16.23 -16.76 -30.69
C LEU A 196 16.77 -15.33 -30.89
N GLU A 197 16.88 -14.85 -32.13
CA GLU A 197 17.40 -13.52 -32.42
C GLU A 197 16.45 -12.42 -31.94
N GLU A 198 15.15 -12.64 -32.09
CA GLU A 198 14.13 -11.71 -31.58
C GLU A 198 14.15 -11.67 -30.04
N ARG A 199 14.27 -12.82 -29.40
CA ARG A 199 14.39 -12.91 -27.94
C ARG A 199 15.65 -12.21 -27.41
N ARG A 200 16.79 -12.37 -28.08
CA ARG A 200 18.03 -11.66 -27.73
C ARG A 200 17.87 -10.15 -27.83
N LYS A 201 17.32 -9.66 -28.95
CA LYS A 201 17.05 -8.24 -29.12
C LYS A 201 16.11 -7.69 -28.03
N GLN A 202 15.09 -8.46 -27.70
CA GLN A 202 14.16 -8.12 -26.63
C GLN A 202 14.88 -8.00 -25.28
N LYS A 203 15.69 -9.01 -24.92
CA LYS A 203 16.48 -9.00 -23.68
C LYS A 203 17.46 -7.82 -23.64
N GLU A 204 18.19 -7.56 -24.74
CA GLU A 204 19.11 -6.43 -24.83
C GLU A 204 18.39 -5.08 -24.62
N ALA A 205 17.17 -4.91 -25.17
CA ALA A 205 16.37 -3.71 -24.96
C ALA A 205 15.92 -3.57 -23.51
N ASP A 206 15.50 -4.67 -22.85
CA ASP A 206 15.11 -4.69 -21.46
C ASP A 206 16.28 -4.38 -20.53
N ASP A 207 17.43 -5.00 -20.77
CA ASP A 207 18.65 -4.75 -20.00
C ASP A 207 19.16 -3.30 -20.16
N ALA A 208 19.05 -2.74 -21.36
CA ALA A 208 19.37 -1.35 -21.61
C ALA A 208 18.45 -0.39 -20.84
N PHE A 209 17.15 -0.64 -20.86
CA PHE A 209 16.16 0.14 -20.11
C PHE A 209 16.40 0.05 -18.60
N ARG A 210 16.62 -1.16 -18.04
CA ARG A 210 16.94 -1.34 -16.62
C ARG A 210 18.20 -0.59 -16.21
N LYS A 211 19.24 -0.60 -17.06
CA LYS A 211 20.48 0.13 -16.79
C LYS A 211 20.26 1.65 -16.80
N GLU A 212 19.49 2.15 -17.76
CA GLU A 212 19.16 3.57 -17.87
C GLU A 212 18.34 4.03 -16.64
N THR A 213 17.27 3.31 -16.30
CA THR A 213 16.42 3.63 -15.16
C THR A 213 17.16 3.57 -13.84
N LYS A 214 18.07 2.60 -13.65
CA LYS A 214 18.95 2.53 -12.48
C LYS A 214 19.86 3.75 -12.37
N THR A 215 20.44 4.18 -13.49
CA THR A 215 21.32 5.36 -13.53
C THR A 215 20.54 6.62 -13.18
N GLU A 216 19.38 6.83 -13.80
CA GLU A 216 18.53 7.98 -13.54
C GLU A 216 18.02 8.03 -12.10
N ARG A 217 17.60 6.90 -11.55
CA ARG A 217 17.21 6.81 -10.14
C ARG A 217 18.34 7.21 -9.19
N ASN A 218 19.57 6.81 -9.50
CA ASN A 218 20.75 7.22 -8.74
C ASN A 218 21.05 8.72 -8.87
N GLU A 219 20.80 9.34 -10.04
CA GLU A 219 20.93 10.79 -10.19
C GLU A 219 19.87 11.54 -9.37
N LEU A 220 18.61 11.07 -9.41
CA LEU A 220 17.53 11.63 -8.59
C LEU A 220 17.83 11.52 -7.09
N ALA A 221 18.51 10.44 -6.67
CA ALA A 221 18.91 10.23 -5.28
C ALA A 221 19.95 11.24 -4.78
N LYS A 222 20.75 11.85 -5.66
CA LYS A 222 21.74 12.86 -5.24
C LYS A 222 21.13 14.12 -4.65
N ASN A 223 19.90 14.43 -5.01
CA ASN A 223 19.16 15.59 -4.56
C ASN A 223 18.07 15.22 -3.54
N ASP A 224 18.24 14.11 -2.85
CA ASP A 224 17.26 13.66 -1.86
C ASP A 224 17.36 14.44 -0.55
N TYR A 225 16.28 14.39 0.24
CA TYR A 225 16.27 14.97 1.57
C TYR A 225 17.26 14.25 2.49
N ALA A 226 17.86 15.00 3.41
CA ALA A 226 18.66 14.41 4.48
C ALA A 226 17.74 13.76 5.52
N PHE A 227 17.71 12.45 5.58
CA PHE A 227 16.92 11.71 6.56
C PHE A 227 17.77 11.38 7.78
N LYS A 228 17.16 11.51 8.97
CA LYS A 228 17.72 10.97 10.21
C LYS A 228 16.83 9.82 10.65
N GLU A 229 17.36 8.60 10.53
CA GLU A 229 16.64 7.40 10.93
C GLU A 229 16.77 7.18 12.45
N PHE A 230 15.63 6.94 13.10
CA PHE A 230 15.55 6.52 14.50
C PHE A 230 14.89 5.15 14.55
N ARG A 231 15.59 4.16 15.08
CA ARG A 231 15.07 2.80 15.26
C ARG A 231 14.72 2.54 16.71
N LEU A 232 13.58 1.91 16.94
CA LEU A 232 13.19 1.42 18.25
C LEU A 232 13.77 0.01 18.44
N GLY A 233 14.62 -0.18 19.48
CA GLY A 233 15.27 -1.45 19.79
C GLY A 233 16.73 -1.53 19.36
N ALA A 234 17.38 -2.70 19.55
CA ALA A 234 18.75 -2.92 19.13
C ALA A 234 18.89 -2.86 17.61
N PRO A 235 20.00 -2.32 17.07
CA PRO A 235 20.25 -2.36 15.65
C PRO A 235 20.11 -3.81 15.14
N LEU A 236 19.38 -3.98 14.05
CA LEU A 236 19.35 -5.27 13.37
C LEU A 236 20.80 -5.66 13.06
N PRO A 237 21.20 -6.94 13.26
CA PRO A 237 22.51 -7.39 12.84
C PRO A 237 22.68 -7.04 11.35
N PRO A 238 23.90 -6.63 10.94
CA PRO A 238 24.13 -6.35 9.54
C PRO A 238 23.64 -7.52 8.73
N ARG A 239 22.77 -7.26 7.79
CA ARG A 239 22.20 -8.28 6.89
C ARG A 239 23.40 -8.97 6.24
N ILE A 240 23.62 -10.23 6.58
CA ILE A 240 24.60 -11.05 5.89
C ILE A 240 24.03 -11.17 4.48
N VAL A 241 24.50 -10.33 3.58
CA VAL A 241 24.30 -10.57 2.14
C VAL A 241 24.97 -11.92 1.93
N ALA A 242 24.16 -12.96 1.81
CA ALA A 242 24.66 -14.25 1.41
C ALA A 242 25.38 -14.00 0.08
N LYS A 243 26.71 -13.95 0.10
CA LYS A 243 27.49 -14.07 -1.11
C LYS A 243 26.95 -15.30 -1.77
N ALA A 244 26.33 -15.15 -2.93
CA ALA A 244 25.95 -16.24 -3.77
C ALA A 244 27.16 -17.17 -3.83
N SER A 245 27.08 -18.26 -3.09
CA SER A 245 28.08 -19.32 -3.17
C SER A 245 27.95 -19.87 -4.57
N SER A 246 28.90 -19.57 -5.42
CA SER A 246 29.08 -20.20 -6.70
C SER A 246 29.39 -21.69 -6.48
N SER A 247 28.38 -22.49 -6.17
CA SER A 247 28.44 -23.91 -6.34
C SER A 247 28.05 -24.20 -7.78
N LYS A 248 29.06 -24.26 -8.63
CA LYS A 248 28.94 -24.91 -9.93
C LYS A 248 28.60 -26.39 -9.70
N ALA A 249 27.36 -26.74 -9.88
CA ALA A 249 26.97 -28.10 -10.20
C ALA A 249 25.60 -28.06 -10.87
N ASP A 250 25.64 -28.49 -12.12
CA ASP A 250 24.55 -28.93 -12.97
C ASP A 250 23.76 -27.84 -13.74
N GLY A 251 23.86 -28.00 -15.07
CA GLY A 251 23.50 -27.06 -16.11
C GLY A 251 21.98 -26.97 -16.39
N THR A 252 21.21 -26.42 -15.50
CA THR A 252 19.91 -25.84 -15.81
C THR A 252 20.04 -24.30 -15.66
N PRO A 253 19.66 -23.50 -16.66
CA PRO A 253 19.61 -22.06 -16.47
C PRO A 253 18.50 -21.76 -15.48
N ASP A 254 18.84 -21.28 -14.28
CA ASP A 254 17.89 -20.60 -13.39
C ASP A 254 17.45 -19.31 -14.08
N ASP A 255 16.26 -19.36 -14.69
CA ASP A 255 15.60 -18.17 -15.27
C ASP A 255 15.03 -17.22 -14.19
N ASP A 256 15.17 -17.54 -12.89
CA ASP A 256 14.61 -16.80 -11.76
C ASP A 256 15.64 -15.92 -11.02
N ALA A 257 16.86 -15.74 -11.54
CA ALA A 257 17.95 -15.09 -10.81
C ALA A 257 17.98 -13.54 -10.89
N ASP A 258 17.05 -12.90 -11.56
CA ASP A 258 16.96 -11.44 -11.68
C ASP A 258 15.53 -10.94 -11.46
N ASP A 259 14.98 -11.18 -10.24
CA ASP A 259 13.81 -10.42 -9.79
C ASP A 259 14.27 -8.98 -9.48
N PRO A 260 13.84 -7.98 -10.28
CA PRO A 260 14.19 -6.59 -10.04
C PRO A 260 13.71 -6.07 -8.68
N ASP A 261 12.80 -6.78 -8.01
CA ASP A 261 12.27 -6.43 -6.70
C ASP A 261 13.13 -6.94 -5.54
N GLU A 262 14.01 -7.97 -5.72
CA GLU A 262 14.96 -8.35 -4.67
C GLU A 262 16.01 -7.26 -4.39
N ASP A 263 16.45 -6.53 -5.41
CA ASP A 263 17.34 -5.37 -5.25
C ASP A 263 16.60 -4.15 -4.65
N ALA A 264 15.27 -4.07 -4.79
CA ALA A 264 14.46 -2.98 -4.22
C ALA A 264 14.40 -3.03 -2.68
N ASN A 265 14.50 -4.22 -2.09
CA ASN A 265 14.46 -4.41 -0.63
C ASN A 265 15.83 -4.36 0.06
N ALA A 266 16.96 -4.44 -0.67
CA ALA A 266 18.29 -4.52 -0.07
C ALA A 266 18.80 -3.18 0.48
N ASP A 267 18.34 -2.04 -0.09
CA ASP A 267 18.77 -0.68 0.29
C ASP A 267 17.59 0.29 0.38
N ALA A 268 16.52 -0.09 1.09
CA ALA A 268 15.26 0.67 1.14
C ALA A 268 15.45 2.16 1.54
N TYR A 269 16.50 2.47 2.27
CA TYR A 269 16.81 3.84 2.73
C TYR A 269 17.90 4.56 1.94
N GLY A 270 18.56 3.90 1.00
CA GLY A 270 19.57 4.50 0.13
C GLY A 270 19.08 4.93 -1.25
N LYS A 271 17.81 4.59 -1.59
CA LYS A 271 17.22 4.90 -2.90
C LYS A 271 16.10 5.92 -2.74
N VAL A 272 15.94 6.79 -3.73
CA VAL A 272 14.83 7.77 -3.77
C VAL A 272 13.49 7.04 -3.70
N ASP A 273 12.73 7.32 -2.65
CA ASP A 273 11.31 6.98 -2.56
C ASP A 273 10.48 8.18 -3.01
N ILE A 274 10.02 8.15 -4.26
CA ILE A 274 9.29 9.25 -4.88
C ILE A 274 7.95 9.47 -4.20
N SER A 275 7.28 8.39 -3.80
CA SER A 275 5.98 8.46 -3.12
C SER A 275 6.12 9.08 -1.74
N LEU A 276 7.12 8.68 -0.96
CA LEU A 276 7.41 9.29 0.33
C LEU A 276 7.77 10.77 0.20
N ARG A 277 8.59 11.10 -0.82
CA ARG A 277 9.00 12.49 -1.08
C ARG A 277 7.79 13.37 -1.40
N GLU A 278 6.86 12.90 -2.21
CA GLU A 278 5.64 13.63 -2.53
C GLU A 278 4.70 13.69 -1.32
N ALA A 279 4.56 12.64 -0.55
CA ALA A 279 3.77 12.66 0.67
C ALA A 279 4.27 13.70 1.68
N LEU A 280 5.58 13.87 1.82
CA LEU A 280 6.15 14.93 2.67
C LEU A 280 5.80 16.32 2.16
N ARG A 281 5.83 16.55 0.84
CA ARG A 281 5.40 17.83 0.23
C ARG A 281 3.90 18.09 0.46
N ILE A 282 3.08 17.06 0.33
CA ILE A 282 1.64 17.17 0.59
C ILE A 282 1.38 17.51 2.05
N VAL A 283 2.11 16.90 2.99
CA VAL A 283 2.01 17.25 4.42
C VAL A 283 2.45 18.68 4.68
N ASP A 284 3.53 19.15 4.04
CA ASP A 284 3.98 20.53 4.15
C ASP A 284 2.94 21.51 3.59
N ASP A 285 2.40 21.24 2.40
CA ASP A 285 1.29 22.02 1.82
C ASP A 285 0.07 22.07 2.77
N ALA A 286 -0.26 20.94 3.38
CA ALA A 286 -1.39 20.85 4.30
C ALA A 286 -1.16 21.66 5.58
N ILE A 287 0.08 21.68 6.10
CA ILE A 287 0.46 22.54 7.25
C ILE A 287 0.32 24.02 6.87
N VAL A 288 0.79 24.40 5.69
CA VAL A 288 0.68 25.78 5.20
C VAL A 288 -0.78 26.19 5.01
N LEU A 289 -1.59 25.34 4.36
CA LEU A 289 -3.02 25.59 4.19
C LEU A 289 -3.76 25.65 5.53
N GLY A 290 -3.36 24.83 6.51
CA GLY A 290 -3.96 24.82 7.84
C GLY A 290 -3.72 26.10 8.65
N GLN A 291 -2.76 26.93 8.24
CA GLN A 291 -2.53 28.27 8.83
C GLN A 291 -3.46 29.33 8.23
N ASP A 292 -4.10 29.03 7.11
CA ASP A 292 -5.01 29.93 6.42
C ASP A 292 -6.46 29.63 6.82
N HIS A 293 -7.02 30.47 7.69
CA HIS A 293 -8.40 30.32 8.19
C HIS A 293 -9.48 30.41 7.10
N GLU A 294 -9.16 30.88 5.92
CA GLU A 294 -10.08 30.89 4.77
C GLU A 294 -10.35 29.47 4.26
N TYR A 295 -9.36 28.57 4.37
CA TYR A 295 -9.47 27.18 3.94
C TYR A 295 -9.94 26.24 5.06
N TRP A 296 -9.67 26.56 6.32
CA TRP A 296 -10.06 25.76 7.48
C TRP A 296 -11.16 26.43 8.29
N ALA A 297 -12.40 26.10 7.99
CA ALA A 297 -13.55 26.62 8.72
C ALA A 297 -13.87 25.84 10.01
N SER A 298 -13.14 24.78 10.35
CA SER A 298 -13.41 23.97 11.55
C SER A 298 -12.20 23.89 12.47
N ASP A 299 -12.44 23.90 13.78
CA ASP A 299 -11.46 23.71 14.85
C ASP A 299 -10.82 22.29 14.87
N HIS A 300 -11.09 21.48 13.86
CA HIS A 300 -10.68 20.08 13.74
C HIS A 300 -9.79 19.84 12.54
N ALA A 301 -8.91 20.78 12.21
CA ALA A 301 -7.93 20.57 11.16
C ALA A 301 -6.93 19.46 11.58
N PRO A 302 -7.00 18.25 11.02
CA PRO A 302 -6.16 17.12 11.44
C PRO A 302 -4.68 17.35 11.12
N LEU A 303 -4.37 18.41 10.39
CA LEU A 303 -3.04 18.75 9.91
C LEU A 303 -2.48 20.03 10.52
N THR A 304 -3.21 20.67 11.45
CA THR A 304 -2.65 21.80 12.20
C THR A 304 -1.82 21.32 13.37
N VAL A 305 -0.62 21.88 13.51
CA VAL A 305 0.14 21.77 14.76
C VAL A 305 -0.63 22.57 15.80
N ALA A 306 -1.08 21.92 16.88
CA ALA A 306 -1.70 22.64 17.98
C ALA A 306 -0.75 23.76 18.42
N ALA A 307 -1.22 25.02 18.37
CA ALA A 307 -0.46 26.12 18.91
C ALA A 307 -0.22 25.81 20.38
N LYS A 308 1.06 25.64 20.77
CA LYS A 308 1.41 25.52 22.18
C LYS A 308 1.03 26.84 22.82
N GLY A 309 -0.10 26.83 23.57
CA GLY A 309 -0.45 27.90 24.46
C GLY A 309 0.51 28.01 25.63
#